data_72e811a32215597b161a94ab237f6524
#
_entry.id   72e811a32215597b161a94ab237f6524
#
_cell.length_a   1.000
_cell.length_b   1.000
_cell.length_c   1.000
_cell.angle_alpha   90.00
_cell.angle_beta   90.00
_cell.angle_gamma   90.00
#
_symmetry.space_group_name_H-M   'P 1'
#
loop_
_entity.id
_entity.type
_entity.pdbx_description
1 polymer ?
#
loop_
_entity_poly.entity_id
_entity_poly.type
_entity_poly.pdbx_seq_one_letter_code
_entity_poly.pdbx_strand_id
1 'polypeptide(L)'
;MSNPGDYIAAYTAERSIDPARAALVMVDMQYATGSRQGALARKLHAQGSALGDYRFKRIEESVLPNTLQLRARFRAMQRPVLHMTIGAAHADALDAPVHMRKLFIEFRNFVGSREHEIVDELKPLQGEYVLRKTTIGAFASTPIDSLLRALGCEQLYMTGVSTNMCVETTAREAADRGYLVTLVEDACATTHEDLHQTTMRNFQRLFGRVRATGEVLAELATTS
;
A
#
# COMPACT_ATOMS: atom_id res chain seq x y z
N MET A 1 0.18 21.15 0.36
CA MET A 1 0.50 22.49 -0.23
C MET A 1 2.00 22.60 -0.38
N SER A 2 2.51 22.82 -1.58
CA SER A 2 3.95 23.06 -1.82
C SER A 2 4.37 24.33 -1.09
N ASN A 3 5.48 24.26 -0.36
CA ASN A 3 6.10 25.45 0.23
C ASN A 3 6.56 26.36 -0.92
N PRO A 4 6.09 27.62 -1.03
CA PRO A 4 6.47 28.51 -2.14
C PRO A 4 7.96 28.79 -2.28
N GLY A 5 8.79 28.43 -1.30
CA GLY A 5 10.25 28.53 -1.32
C GLY A 5 10.98 27.23 -1.66
N ASP A 6 10.28 26.13 -1.93
CA ASP A 6 10.92 24.88 -2.32
C ASP A 6 11.24 24.88 -3.82
N TYR A 7 12.53 24.81 -4.16
CA TYR A 7 13.01 24.83 -5.55
C TYR A 7 12.43 23.70 -6.41
N ILE A 8 12.00 22.58 -5.79
CA ILE A 8 11.42 21.42 -6.48
C ILE A 8 9.98 21.71 -6.94
N ALA A 9 9.25 22.62 -6.30
CA ALA A 9 7.87 22.93 -6.63
C ALA A 9 7.63 23.27 -8.12
N ALA A 10 8.63 23.86 -8.77
CA ALA A 10 8.57 24.15 -10.20
C ALA A 10 8.58 22.91 -11.11
N TYR A 11 8.99 21.75 -10.59
CA TYR A 11 9.11 20.49 -11.34
C TYR A 11 7.99 19.48 -11.02
N THR A 12 7.07 19.83 -10.11
CA THR A 12 6.01 18.94 -9.61
C THR A 12 4.62 19.38 -10.08
N ALA A 13 4.49 19.85 -11.32
CA ALA A 13 3.20 20.19 -11.89
C ALA A 13 2.24 19.01 -11.85
N GLU A 14 1.04 19.22 -11.29
CA GLU A 14 0.00 18.18 -11.29
C GLU A 14 -0.40 17.84 -12.72
N ARG A 15 -0.40 16.53 -13.03
CA ARG A 15 -0.91 16.03 -14.30
C ARG A 15 -2.40 15.72 -14.15
N SER A 16 -3.13 15.86 -15.25
CA SER A 16 -4.55 15.48 -15.30
C SER A 16 -4.72 14.00 -15.01
N ILE A 17 -5.78 13.67 -14.27
CA ILE A 17 -6.16 12.30 -13.96
C ILE A 17 -7.12 11.81 -15.03
N ASP A 18 -6.86 10.59 -15.51
CA ASP A 18 -7.79 9.82 -16.31
C ASP A 18 -8.25 8.57 -15.53
N PRO A 19 -9.43 8.59 -14.90
CA PRO A 19 -9.94 7.45 -14.15
C PRO A 19 -10.07 6.16 -14.96
N ALA A 20 -10.20 6.24 -16.29
CA ALA A 20 -10.24 5.07 -17.14
C ALA A 20 -8.90 4.31 -17.19
N ARG A 21 -7.81 4.94 -16.76
CA ARG A 21 -6.46 4.36 -16.71
C ARG A 21 -5.96 4.16 -15.27
N ALA A 22 -6.87 4.19 -14.29
CA ALA A 22 -6.56 4.05 -12.88
C ALA A 22 -6.56 2.59 -12.41
N ALA A 23 -5.74 2.28 -11.39
CA ALA A 23 -5.77 1.05 -10.62
C ALA A 23 -5.65 1.33 -9.13
N LEU A 24 -6.33 0.53 -8.30
CA LEU A 24 -6.14 0.51 -6.85
C LEU A 24 -5.12 -0.56 -6.49
N VAL A 25 -4.08 -0.20 -5.74
CA VAL A 25 -3.05 -1.11 -5.24
C VAL A 25 -3.10 -1.12 -3.71
N MET A 26 -3.55 -2.23 -3.15
CA MET A 26 -3.63 -2.45 -1.71
C MET A 26 -2.39 -3.23 -1.25
N VAL A 27 -1.57 -2.62 -0.40
CA VAL A 27 -0.25 -3.13 -0.02
C VAL A 27 -0.29 -3.81 1.34
N ASP A 28 0.02 -5.10 1.37
CA ASP A 28 0.34 -5.92 2.55
C ASP A 28 -0.69 -5.88 3.69
N MET A 29 -1.96 -5.79 3.36
CA MET A 29 -3.06 -5.87 4.32
C MET A 29 -3.32 -7.33 4.71
N GLN A 30 -2.31 -7.93 5.38
CA GLN A 30 -2.26 -9.32 5.81
C GLN A 30 -2.36 -9.44 7.33
N TYR A 31 -2.72 -10.62 7.84
CA TYR A 31 -2.78 -10.84 9.28
C TYR A 31 -1.46 -10.54 9.97
N ALA A 32 -0.31 -10.92 9.40
CA ALA A 32 1.01 -10.70 10.01
C ALA A 32 1.23 -9.28 10.51
N THR A 33 0.82 -8.28 9.73
CA THR A 33 1.16 -6.86 9.97
C THR A 33 -0.03 -5.91 9.96
N GLY A 34 -1.17 -6.34 9.43
CA GLY A 34 -2.38 -5.53 9.26
C GLY A 34 -3.51 -5.86 10.25
N SER A 35 -3.31 -6.76 11.20
CA SER A 35 -4.34 -7.18 12.16
C SER A 35 -3.83 -7.24 13.59
N ARG A 36 -4.69 -6.87 14.56
CA ARG A 36 -4.41 -7.09 16.01
C ARG A 36 -4.27 -8.57 16.36
N GLN A 37 -4.78 -9.46 15.53
CA GLN A 37 -4.65 -10.91 15.73
C GLN A 37 -3.33 -11.45 15.15
N GLY A 38 -2.56 -10.62 14.43
CA GLY A 38 -1.37 -11.02 13.72
C GLY A 38 -0.09 -11.01 14.55
N ALA A 39 0.99 -11.50 13.93
CA ALA A 39 2.28 -11.70 14.57
C ALA A 39 2.88 -10.39 15.11
N LEU A 40 2.80 -9.29 14.36
CA LEU A 40 3.31 -7.99 14.80
C LEU A 40 2.61 -7.49 16.06
N ALA A 41 1.29 -7.61 16.12
CA ALA A 41 0.52 -7.18 17.29
C ALA A 41 0.92 -8.00 18.53
N ARG A 42 0.99 -9.32 18.40
CA ARG A 42 1.43 -10.21 19.50
C ARG A 42 2.86 -9.88 19.97
N LYS A 43 3.77 -9.60 19.03
CA LYS A 43 5.16 -9.22 19.36
C LYS A 43 5.21 -7.90 20.14
N LEU A 44 4.54 -6.85 19.66
CA LEU A 44 4.53 -5.54 20.31
C LEU A 44 3.88 -5.61 21.69
N HIS A 45 2.79 -6.36 21.83
CA HIS A 45 2.14 -6.60 23.13
C HIS A 45 3.08 -7.32 24.11
N ALA A 46 3.78 -8.37 23.67
CA ALA A 46 4.74 -9.09 24.51
C ALA A 46 5.93 -8.22 24.96
N GLN A 47 6.25 -7.17 24.20
CA GLN A 47 7.29 -6.18 24.53
C GLN A 47 6.76 -5.02 25.39
N GLY A 48 5.47 -4.98 25.73
CA GLY A 48 4.85 -3.84 26.40
C GLY A 48 4.88 -2.55 25.58
N SER A 49 4.95 -2.64 24.25
CA SER A 49 5.11 -1.50 23.38
C SER A 49 3.76 -0.90 22.97
N ALA A 50 3.57 0.40 23.21
CA ALA A 50 2.40 1.17 22.78
C ALA A 50 2.36 1.41 21.25
N LEU A 51 3.42 1.08 20.51
CA LEU A 51 3.46 1.27 19.05
C LEU A 51 2.37 0.49 18.31
N GLY A 52 1.96 -0.66 18.87
CA GLY A 52 0.84 -1.45 18.34
C GLY A 52 -0.49 -0.71 18.43
N ASP A 53 -0.73 0.04 19.49
CA ASP A 53 -2.00 0.74 19.71
C ASP A 53 -2.24 1.81 18.65
N TYR A 54 -1.25 2.67 18.39
CA TYR A 54 -1.35 3.67 17.32
C TYR A 54 -1.60 3.02 15.96
N ARG A 55 -0.77 2.04 15.59
CA ARG A 55 -0.86 1.37 14.28
C ARG A 55 -2.21 0.71 14.07
N PHE A 56 -2.63 -0.16 14.99
CA PHE A 56 -3.82 -0.96 14.79
C PHE A 56 -5.10 -0.16 14.97
N LYS A 57 -5.11 0.85 15.86
CA LYS A 57 -6.21 1.82 15.93
C LYS A 57 -6.40 2.53 14.59
N ARG A 58 -5.32 3.04 13.99
CA ARG A 58 -5.37 3.71 12.68
C ARG A 58 -5.84 2.74 11.58
N ILE A 59 -5.38 1.48 11.61
CA ILE A 59 -5.84 0.46 10.64
C ILE A 59 -7.35 0.24 10.77
N GLU A 60 -7.85 0.05 11.97
CA GLU A 60 -9.26 -0.28 12.23
C GLU A 60 -10.20 0.91 11.99
N GLU A 61 -9.82 2.11 12.44
CA GLU A 61 -10.67 3.30 12.39
C GLU A 61 -10.57 4.09 11.09
N SER A 62 -9.48 3.94 10.33
CA SER A 62 -9.21 4.73 9.13
C SER A 62 -8.87 3.87 7.91
N VAL A 63 -7.81 3.07 7.96
CA VAL A 63 -7.30 2.38 6.76
C VAL A 63 -8.32 1.39 6.18
N LEU A 64 -8.89 0.53 7.02
CA LEU A 64 -9.87 -0.48 6.57
C LEU A 64 -11.13 0.17 5.99
N PRO A 65 -11.84 1.07 6.69
CA PRO A 65 -13.07 1.66 6.14
C PRO A 65 -12.80 2.47 4.87
N ASN A 66 -11.71 3.20 4.79
CA ASN A 66 -11.35 3.99 3.61
C ASN A 66 -10.95 3.11 2.43
N THR A 67 -10.15 2.07 2.67
CA THR A 67 -9.79 1.10 1.63
C THR A 67 -11.02 0.38 1.08
N LEU A 68 -11.99 0.04 1.93
CA LEU A 68 -13.26 -0.56 1.51
C LEU A 68 -14.07 0.35 0.59
N GLN A 69 -14.15 1.66 0.90
CA GLN A 69 -14.83 2.64 0.06
C GLN A 69 -14.14 2.77 -1.31
N LEU A 70 -12.82 2.92 -1.32
CA LEU A 70 -12.04 2.98 -2.54
C LEU A 70 -12.22 1.72 -3.39
N ARG A 71 -12.07 0.54 -2.78
CA ARG A 71 -12.28 -0.75 -3.46
C ARG A 71 -13.66 -0.86 -4.09
N ALA A 72 -14.70 -0.46 -3.36
CA ALA A 72 -16.08 -0.44 -3.89
C ALA A 72 -16.20 0.49 -5.12
N ARG A 73 -15.57 1.66 -5.07
CA ARG A 73 -15.58 2.60 -6.20
C ARG A 73 -14.84 2.04 -7.41
N PHE A 74 -13.62 1.49 -7.23
CA PHE A 74 -12.86 0.88 -8.32
C PHE A 74 -13.60 -0.30 -8.97
N ARG A 75 -14.26 -1.15 -8.16
CA ARG A 75 -15.13 -2.22 -8.63
C ARG A 75 -16.31 -1.69 -9.46
N ALA A 76 -17.00 -0.67 -8.97
CA ALA A 76 -18.13 -0.05 -9.67
C ALA A 76 -17.72 0.55 -11.03
N MET A 77 -16.49 1.05 -11.12
CA MET A 77 -15.90 1.57 -12.35
C MET A 77 -15.30 0.48 -13.23
N GLN A 78 -15.36 -0.79 -12.83
CA GLN A 78 -14.69 -1.92 -13.50
C GLN A 78 -13.18 -1.68 -13.70
N ARG A 79 -12.53 -1.00 -12.75
CA ARG A 79 -11.09 -0.72 -12.79
C ARG A 79 -10.32 -1.75 -11.96
N PRO A 80 -9.07 -2.05 -12.37
CA PRO A 80 -8.25 -3.04 -11.70
C PRO A 80 -8.06 -2.78 -10.21
N VAL A 81 -8.23 -3.85 -9.41
CA VAL A 81 -7.91 -3.91 -7.99
C VAL A 81 -6.80 -4.95 -7.82
N LEU A 82 -5.67 -4.51 -7.29
CA LEU A 82 -4.49 -5.34 -7.05
C LEU A 82 -4.23 -5.46 -5.55
N HIS A 83 -4.03 -6.67 -5.11
CA HIS A 83 -3.64 -7.00 -3.73
C HIS A 83 -2.17 -7.43 -3.72
N MET A 84 -1.33 -6.66 -3.05
CA MET A 84 0.04 -7.05 -2.78
C MET A 84 0.11 -7.81 -1.46
N THR A 85 0.79 -8.93 -1.44
CA THR A 85 1.16 -9.63 -0.21
C THR A 85 2.67 -9.74 -0.11
N ILE A 86 3.22 -9.60 1.09
CA ILE A 86 4.63 -9.80 1.35
C ILE A 86 4.84 -11.09 2.14
N GLY A 87 5.83 -11.88 1.78
CA GLY A 87 6.17 -13.09 2.53
C GLY A 87 6.97 -14.09 1.69
N ALA A 88 7.53 -15.09 2.36
CA ALA A 88 8.31 -16.14 1.74
C ALA A 88 7.43 -17.22 1.07
N ALA A 89 8.01 -18.00 0.16
CA ALA A 89 7.36 -19.19 -0.38
C ALA A 89 7.27 -20.31 0.69
N HIS A 90 8.31 -20.45 1.49
CA HIS A 90 8.44 -21.50 2.50
C HIS A 90 8.88 -20.94 3.86
N ALA A 91 8.75 -21.77 4.90
CA ALA A 91 9.02 -21.37 6.29
C ALA A 91 10.50 -21.02 6.57
N ASP A 92 11.44 -21.48 5.74
CA ASP A 92 12.87 -21.16 5.82
C ASP A 92 13.22 -19.79 5.23
N ALA A 93 12.29 -19.18 4.49
CA ALA A 93 12.41 -17.87 3.85
C ALA A 93 13.66 -17.70 2.97
N LEU A 94 14.17 -18.77 2.34
CA LEU A 94 15.37 -18.70 1.51
C LEU A 94 15.17 -17.88 0.23
N ASP A 95 13.95 -17.78 -0.26
CA ASP A 95 13.56 -16.95 -1.41
C ASP A 95 13.47 -15.45 -1.11
N ALA A 96 13.66 -15.05 0.14
CA ALA A 96 13.59 -13.65 0.56
C ALA A 96 14.97 -13.00 0.67
N PRO A 97 15.07 -11.66 0.48
CA PRO A 97 16.29 -10.91 0.77
C PRO A 97 16.73 -11.11 2.23
N VAL A 98 18.06 -11.11 2.44
CA VAL A 98 18.66 -11.44 3.75
C VAL A 98 18.05 -10.65 4.91
N HIS A 99 17.81 -9.35 4.73
CA HIS A 99 17.25 -8.47 5.76
C HIS A 99 15.78 -8.78 6.11
N MET A 100 15.04 -9.50 5.24
CA MET A 100 13.65 -9.87 5.46
C MET A 100 13.47 -11.27 6.06
N ARG A 101 14.45 -12.17 5.90
CA ARG A 101 14.35 -13.58 6.28
C ARG A 101 13.95 -13.77 7.73
N LYS A 102 14.67 -13.10 8.66
CA LYS A 102 14.39 -13.21 10.09
C LYS A 102 12.97 -12.80 10.44
N LEU A 103 12.46 -11.72 9.80
CA LEU A 103 11.10 -11.23 10.02
C LEU A 103 10.07 -12.25 9.53
N PHE A 104 10.24 -12.80 8.32
CA PHE A 104 9.30 -13.79 7.78
C PHE A 104 9.26 -15.06 8.60
N ILE A 105 10.42 -15.56 9.05
CA ILE A 105 10.51 -16.74 9.92
C ILE A 105 9.81 -16.47 11.25
N GLU A 106 10.16 -15.38 11.92
CA GLU A 106 9.61 -15.01 13.24
C GLU A 106 8.10 -14.79 13.20
N PHE A 107 7.61 -14.13 12.16
CA PHE A 107 6.19 -13.86 11.97
C PHE A 107 5.44 -15.02 11.30
N ARG A 108 6.14 -16.09 10.92
CA ARG A 108 5.60 -17.20 10.15
C ARG A 108 4.86 -16.72 8.89
N ASN A 109 5.38 -15.66 8.27
CA ASN A 109 4.77 -15.03 7.09
C ASN A 109 5.25 -15.71 5.81
N PHE A 110 4.64 -16.83 5.47
CA PHE A 110 4.93 -17.62 4.26
C PHE A 110 3.63 -18.17 3.66
N VAL A 111 3.65 -18.49 2.39
CA VAL A 111 2.49 -18.99 1.64
C VAL A 111 1.83 -20.17 2.36
N GLY A 112 0.52 -20.13 2.50
CA GLY A 112 -0.28 -21.15 3.19
C GLY A 112 -0.38 -20.97 4.71
N SER A 113 0.35 -20.01 5.30
CA SER A 113 0.18 -19.68 6.72
C SER A 113 -0.94 -18.65 6.91
N ARG A 114 -1.59 -18.67 8.09
CA ARG A 114 -2.60 -17.65 8.47
C ARG A 114 -2.02 -16.23 8.43
N GLU A 115 -0.78 -16.06 8.82
CA GLU A 115 -0.10 -14.77 8.84
C GLU A 115 0.05 -14.17 7.44
N HIS A 116 0.19 -15.01 6.42
CA HIS A 116 0.30 -14.57 5.02
C HIS A 116 -1.05 -14.22 4.38
N GLU A 117 -2.16 -14.67 4.94
CA GLU A 117 -3.48 -14.37 4.38
C GLU A 117 -3.81 -12.89 4.45
N ILE A 118 -4.51 -12.39 3.44
CA ILE A 118 -5.12 -11.06 3.46
C ILE A 118 -6.22 -11.07 4.52
N VAL A 119 -6.35 -9.97 5.29
CA VAL A 119 -7.40 -9.82 6.31
C VAL A 119 -8.79 -10.02 5.70
N ASP A 120 -9.69 -10.62 6.47
CA ASP A 120 -10.99 -11.08 5.95
C ASP A 120 -11.81 -9.95 5.29
N GLU A 121 -11.73 -8.74 5.84
CA GLU A 121 -12.43 -7.56 5.33
C GLU A 121 -11.99 -7.16 3.92
N LEU A 122 -10.75 -7.50 3.56
CA LEU A 122 -10.15 -7.14 2.27
C LEU A 122 -9.90 -8.34 1.36
N LYS A 123 -10.47 -9.51 1.63
CA LYS A 123 -10.32 -10.67 0.75
C LYS A 123 -10.63 -10.33 -0.70
N PRO A 124 -9.77 -10.76 -1.64
CA PRO A 124 -9.99 -10.51 -3.05
C PRO A 124 -11.23 -11.23 -3.58
N LEU A 125 -11.90 -10.62 -4.54
CA LEU A 125 -12.93 -11.28 -5.33
C LEU A 125 -12.31 -12.06 -6.49
N GLN A 126 -13.10 -12.97 -7.06
CA GLN A 126 -12.70 -13.66 -8.29
C GLN A 126 -12.42 -12.64 -9.40
N GLY A 127 -11.27 -12.76 -10.04
CA GLY A 127 -10.81 -11.85 -11.09
C GLY A 127 -9.96 -10.66 -10.62
N GLU A 128 -9.82 -10.46 -9.31
CA GLU A 128 -8.84 -9.49 -8.77
C GLU A 128 -7.44 -10.10 -8.71
N TYR A 129 -6.43 -9.25 -8.85
CA TYR A 129 -5.05 -9.70 -8.94
C TYR A 129 -4.41 -9.77 -7.55
N VAL A 130 -3.82 -10.91 -7.22
CA VAL A 130 -3.03 -11.08 -6.00
C VAL A 130 -1.59 -11.37 -6.39
N LEU A 131 -0.66 -10.50 -5.99
CA LEU A 131 0.76 -10.63 -6.28
C LEU A 131 1.55 -10.73 -4.99
N ARG A 132 2.30 -11.82 -4.85
CA ARG A 132 3.22 -12.03 -3.72
C ARG A 132 4.60 -11.45 -4.03
N LYS A 133 5.08 -10.58 -3.18
CA LYS A 133 6.45 -10.05 -3.21
C LYS A 133 7.28 -10.58 -2.04
N THR A 134 8.57 -10.65 -2.22
CA THR A 134 9.55 -10.96 -1.17
C THR A 134 10.37 -9.75 -0.73
N THR A 135 10.35 -8.69 -1.54
CA THR A 135 11.03 -7.41 -1.30
C THR A 135 10.10 -6.37 -0.70
N ILE A 136 10.66 -5.31 -0.13
CA ILE A 136 9.87 -4.19 0.41
C ILE A 136 9.03 -3.55 -0.70
N GLY A 137 9.65 -3.18 -1.83
CA GLY A 137 8.93 -2.70 -3.01
C GLY A 137 8.36 -3.85 -3.84
N ALA A 138 7.30 -3.57 -4.59
CA ALA A 138 6.61 -4.59 -5.37
C ALA A 138 7.27 -4.87 -6.72
N PHE A 139 7.88 -3.87 -7.34
CA PHE A 139 8.40 -3.99 -8.71
C PHE A 139 9.69 -4.81 -8.80
N ALA A 140 10.42 -4.95 -7.68
CA ALA A 140 11.67 -5.72 -7.66
C ALA A 140 11.45 -7.24 -7.69
N SER A 141 10.32 -7.75 -7.23
CA SER A 141 10.09 -9.20 -7.07
C SER A 141 8.75 -9.71 -7.58
N THR A 142 8.01 -8.90 -8.34
CA THR A 142 6.74 -9.31 -8.94
C THR A 142 6.62 -8.82 -10.39
N PRO A 143 5.73 -9.41 -11.20
CA PRO A 143 5.44 -8.94 -12.54
C PRO A 143 4.46 -7.76 -12.58
N ILE A 144 4.36 -6.94 -11.52
CA ILE A 144 3.37 -5.86 -11.41
C ILE A 144 3.47 -4.85 -12.57
N ASP A 145 4.69 -4.51 -13.03
CA ASP A 145 4.86 -3.55 -14.12
C ASP A 145 4.25 -4.06 -15.43
N SER A 146 4.57 -5.29 -15.82
CA SER A 146 4.01 -5.89 -17.03
C SER A 146 2.48 -6.07 -16.94
N LEU A 147 1.96 -6.41 -15.75
CA LEU A 147 0.53 -6.53 -15.52
C LEU A 147 -0.17 -5.17 -15.67
N LEU A 148 0.33 -4.12 -15.02
CA LEU A 148 -0.27 -2.78 -15.10
C LEU A 148 -0.26 -2.23 -16.53
N ARG A 149 0.83 -2.44 -17.28
CA ARG A 149 0.90 -2.06 -18.70
C ARG A 149 -0.10 -2.84 -19.56
N ALA A 150 -0.22 -4.14 -19.37
CA ALA A 150 -1.20 -4.98 -20.08
C ALA A 150 -2.64 -4.54 -19.79
N LEU A 151 -2.92 -4.05 -18.57
CA LEU A 151 -4.22 -3.52 -18.18
C LEU A 151 -4.45 -2.05 -18.62
N GLY A 152 -3.47 -1.43 -19.28
CA GLY A 152 -3.54 -0.03 -19.71
C GLY A 152 -3.56 0.97 -18.54
N CYS A 153 -3.05 0.58 -17.37
CA CYS A 153 -3.02 1.45 -16.20
C CYS A 153 -1.84 2.43 -16.25
N GLU A 154 -2.10 3.69 -15.98
CA GLU A 154 -1.08 4.74 -15.87
C GLU A 154 -1.15 5.47 -14.53
N GLN A 155 -2.25 5.30 -13.79
CA GLN A 155 -2.51 5.99 -12.54
C GLN A 155 -2.75 4.98 -11.43
N LEU A 156 -1.97 5.09 -10.35
CA LEU A 156 -2.01 4.15 -9.25
C LEU A 156 -2.40 4.85 -7.95
N TYR A 157 -3.44 4.33 -7.31
CA TYR A 157 -3.85 4.75 -5.97
C TYR A 157 -3.37 3.72 -4.97
N MET A 158 -2.46 4.12 -4.08
CA MET A 158 -1.79 3.24 -3.13
C MET A 158 -2.41 3.34 -1.74
N THR A 159 -2.74 2.18 -1.16
CA THR A 159 -3.24 2.05 0.20
C THR A 159 -2.49 0.94 0.95
N GLY A 160 -2.64 0.85 2.28
CA GLY A 160 -2.16 -0.29 3.06
C GLY A 160 -1.01 0.03 4.02
N VAL A 161 -0.14 -0.94 4.23
CA VAL A 161 0.89 -0.92 5.28
C VAL A 161 2.25 -1.44 4.81
N SER A 162 3.38 -0.98 5.37
CA SER A 162 3.53 0.19 6.23
C SER A 162 3.82 1.40 5.37
N THR A 163 3.26 2.56 5.71
CA THR A 163 3.39 3.81 4.95
C THR A 163 4.83 4.08 4.50
N ASN A 164 5.77 4.12 5.44
CA ASN A 164 7.19 4.46 5.21
C ASN A 164 8.07 3.29 4.75
N MET A 165 7.47 2.17 4.40
CA MET A 165 8.17 0.96 3.93
C MET A 165 7.55 0.47 2.62
N CYS A 166 6.72 -0.57 2.68
CA CYS A 166 6.17 -1.25 1.51
C CYS A 166 5.34 -0.31 0.62
N VAL A 167 4.52 0.56 1.21
CA VAL A 167 3.71 1.53 0.46
C VAL A 167 4.62 2.54 -0.23
N GLU A 168 5.48 3.23 0.51
CA GLU A 168 6.38 4.26 -0.04
C GLU A 168 7.34 3.69 -1.08
N THR A 169 8.00 2.55 -0.78
CA THR A 169 8.96 1.96 -1.72
C THR A 169 8.26 1.56 -3.03
N THR A 170 7.11 0.89 -2.96
CA THR A 170 6.34 0.52 -4.15
C THR A 170 5.91 1.76 -4.94
N ALA A 171 5.48 2.81 -4.24
CA ALA A 171 5.04 4.06 -4.86
C ALA A 171 6.19 4.79 -5.59
N ARG A 172 7.38 4.83 -4.99
CA ARG A 172 8.59 5.41 -5.63
C ARG A 172 9.03 4.60 -6.83
N GLU A 173 9.08 3.26 -6.71
CA GLU A 173 9.38 2.37 -7.83
C GLU A 173 8.40 2.57 -9.01
N ALA A 174 7.11 2.80 -8.71
CA ALA A 174 6.10 3.09 -9.71
C ALA A 174 6.32 4.47 -10.37
N ALA A 175 6.59 5.51 -9.57
CA ALA A 175 6.85 6.86 -10.07
C ALA A 175 8.07 6.89 -11.01
N ASP A 176 9.17 6.21 -10.64
CA ASP A 176 10.38 6.09 -11.46
C ASP A 176 10.15 5.34 -12.79
N ARG A 177 9.05 4.55 -12.89
CA ARG A 177 8.62 3.86 -14.12
C ARG A 177 7.60 4.66 -14.94
N GLY A 178 7.27 5.88 -14.50
CA GLY A 178 6.41 6.82 -15.22
C GLY A 178 4.92 6.71 -14.87
N TYR A 179 4.55 5.93 -13.85
CA TYR A 179 3.17 5.94 -13.34
C TYR A 179 2.87 7.24 -12.58
N LEU A 180 1.64 7.74 -12.72
CA LEU A 180 1.12 8.79 -11.87
C LEU A 180 0.63 8.17 -10.57
N VAL A 181 1.30 8.44 -9.46
CA VAL A 181 1.02 7.78 -8.19
C VAL A 181 0.35 8.72 -7.21
N THR A 182 -0.72 8.27 -6.59
CA THR A 182 -1.38 8.93 -5.47
C THR A 182 -1.29 8.04 -4.23
N LEU A 183 -0.63 8.51 -3.17
CA LEU A 183 -0.76 7.91 -1.85
C LEU A 183 -2.08 8.38 -1.23
N VAL A 184 -2.91 7.44 -0.77
CA VAL A 184 -4.14 7.78 -0.06
C VAL A 184 -3.83 7.80 1.43
N GLU A 185 -3.63 8.99 2.01
CA GLU A 185 -3.03 9.16 3.32
C GLU A 185 -3.83 8.50 4.46
N ASP A 186 -5.15 8.66 4.44
CA ASP A 186 -6.07 8.11 5.43
C ASP A 186 -6.41 6.64 5.20
N ALA A 187 -5.89 6.06 4.12
CA ALA A 187 -5.90 4.62 3.82
C ALA A 187 -4.52 3.96 3.96
N CYS A 188 -3.56 4.63 4.62
CA CYS A 188 -2.22 4.10 4.92
C CYS A 188 -1.92 4.18 6.41
N ALA A 189 -1.14 3.20 6.93
CA ALA A 189 -0.69 3.20 8.32
C ALA A 189 0.75 2.70 8.49
N THR A 190 1.39 3.17 9.54
CA THR A 190 2.66 2.66 10.07
C THR A 190 2.65 2.70 11.61
N THR A 191 3.78 2.44 12.26
CA THR A 191 3.88 2.39 13.73
C THR A 191 4.00 3.75 14.40
N HIS A 192 4.41 4.80 13.66
CA HIS A 192 4.65 6.13 14.21
C HIS A 192 4.03 7.19 13.31
N GLU A 193 3.40 8.18 13.89
CA GLU A 193 2.75 9.24 13.13
C GLU A 193 3.75 10.12 12.39
N ASP A 194 4.87 10.45 12.99
CA ASP A 194 5.93 11.25 12.38
C ASP A 194 6.52 10.58 11.13
N LEU A 195 6.69 9.25 11.15
CA LEU A 195 7.12 8.48 9.97
C LEU A 195 6.06 8.52 8.87
N HIS A 196 4.78 8.42 9.23
CA HIS A 196 3.68 8.55 8.28
C HIS A 196 3.68 9.94 7.62
N GLN A 197 3.68 10.99 8.42
CA GLN A 197 3.64 12.38 7.95
C GLN A 197 4.89 12.75 7.13
N THR A 198 6.06 12.26 7.55
CA THR A 198 7.32 12.48 6.81
C THR A 198 7.27 11.83 5.43
N THR A 199 6.76 10.61 5.34
CA THR A 199 6.59 9.91 4.06
C THR A 199 5.64 10.69 3.15
N MET A 200 4.45 11.08 3.64
CA MET A 200 3.47 11.83 2.84
C MET A 200 4.06 13.12 2.30
N ARG A 201 4.73 13.90 3.16
CA ARG A 201 5.38 15.15 2.77
C ARG A 201 6.49 14.95 1.74
N ASN A 202 7.36 13.95 1.95
CA ASN A 202 8.47 13.68 1.03
C ASN A 202 7.97 13.17 -0.33
N PHE A 203 6.93 12.32 -0.32
CA PHE A 203 6.35 11.79 -1.54
C PHE A 203 5.70 12.89 -2.37
N GLN A 204 4.87 13.72 -1.75
CA GLN A 204 4.18 14.83 -2.41
C GLN A 204 5.16 15.86 -2.99
N ARG A 205 6.33 15.98 -2.38
CA ARG A 205 7.34 16.95 -2.81
C ARG A 205 7.89 16.68 -4.21
N LEU A 206 7.97 15.42 -4.66
CA LEU A 206 8.61 15.07 -5.93
C LEU A 206 7.96 13.91 -6.69
N PHE A 207 7.52 12.86 -6.00
CA PHE A 207 7.20 11.58 -6.64
C PHE A 207 5.75 11.48 -7.15
N GLY A 208 4.83 12.16 -6.51
CA GLY A 208 3.42 12.03 -6.85
C GLY A 208 2.51 12.84 -5.93
N ARG A 209 1.27 12.40 -5.84
CA ARG A 209 0.23 13.11 -5.11
C ARG A 209 -0.05 12.43 -3.77
N VAL A 210 -0.51 13.22 -2.81
CA VAL A 210 -1.09 12.75 -1.55
C VAL A 210 -2.52 13.30 -1.46
N ARG A 211 -3.49 12.43 -1.23
CA ARG A 211 -4.92 12.78 -1.15
C ARG A 211 -5.59 11.98 -0.03
N ALA A 212 -6.61 12.56 0.57
CA ALA A 212 -7.52 11.81 1.42
C ALA A 212 -8.52 11.00 0.57
N THR A 213 -9.10 9.96 1.14
CA THR A 213 -10.09 9.10 0.47
C THR A 213 -11.25 9.88 -0.12
N GLY A 214 -11.78 10.88 0.62
CA GLY A 214 -12.87 11.72 0.13
C GLY A 214 -12.51 12.51 -1.13
N GLU A 215 -11.29 13.03 -1.22
CA GLU A 215 -10.81 13.74 -2.40
C GLU A 215 -10.67 12.78 -3.61
N VAL A 216 -10.12 11.59 -3.38
CA VAL A 216 -10.01 10.57 -4.44
C VAL A 216 -11.37 10.13 -4.96
N LEU A 217 -12.34 9.90 -4.08
CA LEU A 217 -13.70 9.51 -4.48
C LEU A 217 -14.39 10.62 -5.27
N ALA A 218 -14.18 11.89 -4.91
CA ALA A 218 -14.71 13.03 -5.66
C ALA A 218 -14.07 13.16 -7.05
N GLU A 219 -12.75 13.02 -7.16
CA GLU A 219 -12.02 13.00 -8.44
C GLU A 219 -12.53 11.88 -9.37
N LEU A 220 -12.71 10.67 -8.82
CA LEU A 220 -13.21 9.52 -9.58
C LEU A 220 -14.70 9.60 -9.94
N ALA A 221 -15.48 10.48 -9.30
CA ALA A 221 -16.90 10.67 -9.61
C ALA A 221 -17.15 11.60 -10.81
N THR A 222 -16.21 12.51 -11.12
CA THR A 222 -16.38 13.57 -12.12
C THR A 222 -16.21 13.09 -13.57
N THR A 223 -15.92 11.81 -13.78
CA THR A 223 -15.71 11.22 -15.11
C THR A 223 -16.83 10.21 -15.40
N SER A 224 -17.99 10.73 -15.80
CA SER A 224 -19.11 9.96 -16.36
C SER A 224 -19.24 10.29 -17.83
#